data_c1246d531062571d7ba97020ed0395f4
#
_entry.id   c1246d531062571d7ba97020ed0395f4
#
_cell.length_a   1.000
_cell.length_b   1.000
_cell.length_c   1.000
_cell.angle_alpha   90.00
_cell.angle_beta   90.00
_cell.angle_gamma   90.00
#
_symmetry.space_group_name_H-M   'P 1'
#
loop_
_entity.id
_entity.type
_entity.pdbx_description
1 polymer ?
#
loop_
_entity_poly.entity_id
_entity_poly.type
_entity_poly.pdbx_seq_one_letter_code
_entity_poly.pdbx_strand_id
1 'polypeptide(L)'
;MKQLLAVLIGIIILFGCTKEDEILYEGKLDFSTDTITFDTVFASIGSITKTLTIYNNNNSDIFSNISIKGISAANFRMNIDGVAGNNQNNVLIPKNDSVFLFIEVTIDPSSNTTPYILSDSLIFEIGNNIQSVKLVAWGQDAHFYTPNTYGEVINGTDTTKIYYHQINSNQVWSNDKPHVIYGYVIIEPNAQLTINEGVDIYFHQNSGMIVGNPFSSISGGTLKVNGTLNNEVTFQGDRLDSWYENIPGQWDRIRFIPGSYDNEINYAIIKNGTTGIHADTVANSNPTVTINNTIIKNMSSIGI
;
A
#
# COMPACT_ATOMS: atom_id res chain seq x y z
N MET A 1 62.67 -23.13 38.36
CA MET A 1 61.35 -23.75 38.53
C MET A 1 60.20 -22.74 38.39
N LYS A 2 60.18 -21.65 39.14
CA LYS A 2 59.06 -20.67 39.05
C LYS A 2 58.90 -20.03 37.66
N GLN A 3 59.99 -19.70 36.94
CA GLN A 3 59.92 -19.14 35.58
C GLN A 3 59.47 -20.16 34.53
N LEU A 4 59.82 -21.44 34.69
CA LEU A 4 59.35 -22.49 33.77
C LEU A 4 57.90 -22.83 33.95
N LEU A 5 57.36 -22.71 35.17
CA LEU A 5 55.94 -22.87 35.47
C LEU A 5 55.12 -21.74 34.90
N ALA A 6 55.60 -20.47 34.92
CA ALA A 6 54.96 -19.33 34.36
C ALA A 6 54.87 -19.41 32.82
N VAL A 7 55.87 -19.90 32.14
CA VAL A 7 55.89 -20.13 30.68
C VAL A 7 54.94 -21.27 30.32
N LEU A 8 54.83 -22.33 31.09
CA LEU A 8 53.92 -23.45 30.86
C LEU A 8 52.43 -23.01 31.00
N ILE A 9 52.16 -22.19 32.04
CA ILE A 9 50.80 -21.60 32.23
C ILE A 9 50.46 -20.63 31.10
N GLY A 10 51.40 -19.82 30.62
CA GLY A 10 51.21 -18.91 29.48
C GLY A 10 50.91 -19.64 28.16
N ILE A 11 51.48 -20.82 27.93
CA ILE A 11 51.18 -21.63 26.72
C ILE A 11 49.80 -22.27 26.78
N ILE A 12 49.30 -22.65 27.96
CA ILE A 12 47.97 -23.25 28.11
C ILE A 12 46.85 -22.24 27.84
N ILE A 13 47.10 -20.97 28.09
CA ILE A 13 46.09 -19.90 27.84
C ILE A 13 45.94 -19.57 26.33
N LEU A 14 46.94 -19.92 25.50
CA LEU A 14 46.90 -19.69 24.06
C LEU A 14 46.11 -20.76 23.26
N PHE A 15 45.75 -21.87 23.87
CA PHE A 15 44.82 -22.85 23.33
C PHE A 15 43.37 -22.51 23.73
N GLY A 16 42.98 -21.26 23.53
CA GLY A 16 41.57 -20.88 23.49
C GLY A 16 40.94 -21.57 22.29
N CYS A 17 40.17 -22.60 22.55
CA CYS A 17 39.39 -23.29 21.52
C CYS A 17 38.42 -22.29 20.91
N THR A 18 38.75 -21.74 19.73
CA THR A 18 37.74 -21.18 18.86
C THR A 18 36.91 -22.38 18.40
N LYS A 19 35.74 -22.57 18.98
CA LYS A 19 34.73 -23.43 18.36
C LYS A 19 34.48 -22.82 16.99
N GLU A 20 34.95 -23.46 15.93
CA GLU A 20 34.42 -23.17 14.60
C GLU A 20 32.92 -23.47 14.67
N ASP A 21 32.11 -22.48 14.35
CA ASP A 21 30.67 -22.67 14.24
C ASP A 21 30.42 -23.69 13.13
N GLU A 22 29.82 -24.80 13.49
CA GLU A 22 29.57 -25.91 12.56
C GLU A 22 28.55 -25.45 11.53
N ILE A 23 28.91 -25.39 10.25
CA ILE A 23 28.02 -25.05 9.16
C ILE A 23 27.17 -26.27 8.84
N LEU A 24 25.87 -26.16 9.00
CA LEU A 24 24.95 -27.24 8.68
C LEU A 24 24.53 -27.14 7.20
N TYR A 25 24.99 -28.11 6.41
CA TYR A 25 24.63 -28.20 4.98
C TYR A 25 23.28 -28.91 4.72
N GLU A 26 22.69 -29.54 5.74
CA GLU A 26 21.42 -30.24 5.69
C GLU A 26 20.62 -29.89 6.95
N GLY A 27 20.02 -28.71 6.94
CA GLY A 27 19.20 -28.23 8.04
C GLY A 27 17.73 -28.07 7.61
N LYS A 28 16.87 -27.87 8.59
CA LYS A 28 15.48 -27.47 8.37
C LYS A 28 15.28 -26.10 9.03
N LEU A 29 14.64 -25.20 8.29
CA LEU A 29 14.17 -23.91 8.80
C LEU A 29 12.71 -23.99 9.19
N ASP A 30 12.31 -23.18 10.13
CA ASP A 30 10.90 -22.95 10.44
C ASP A 30 10.50 -21.56 9.95
N PHE A 31 9.23 -21.38 9.62
CA PHE A 31 8.70 -20.14 9.06
C PHE A 31 7.52 -19.63 9.89
N SER A 32 7.39 -18.32 9.97
CA SER A 32 6.25 -17.68 10.65
C SER A 32 4.89 -18.03 10.00
N THR A 33 4.92 -18.40 8.72
CA THR A 33 3.76 -18.90 7.96
C THR A 33 4.23 -19.78 6.81
N ASP A 34 3.40 -20.70 6.35
CA ASP A 34 3.62 -21.53 5.16
C ASP A 34 3.12 -20.86 3.87
N THR A 35 2.32 -19.80 4.01
CA THR A 35 1.72 -19.07 2.89
C THR A 35 1.69 -17.58 3.19
N ILE A 36 2.22 -16.77 2.28
CA ILE A 36 2.09 -15.32 2.30
C ILE A 36 0.98 -14.94 1.33
N THR A 37 -0.07 -14.37 1.86
CA THR A 37 -1.20 -13.87 1.07
C THR A 37 -1.12 -12.35 0.96
N PHE A 38 -1.16 -11.86 -0.27
CA PHE A 38 -1.43 -10.48 -0.57
C PHE A 38 -2.91 -10.39 -0.89
N ASP A 39 -3.63 -9.65 -0.08
CA ASP A 39 -5.04 -9.37 -0.31
C ASP A 39 -5.20 -8.64 -1.64
N THR A 40 -6.40 -8.29 -2.05
CA THR A 40 -6.65 -7.67 -3.34
C THR A 40 -5.67 -6.52 -3.61
N VAL A 41 -4.85 -6.67 -4.66
CA VAL A 41 -3.85 -5.69 -5.09
C VAL A 41 -4.34 -5.05 -6.38
N PHE A 42 -4.43 -3.73 -6.40
CA PHE A 42 -4.76 -3.03 -7.64
C PHE A 42 -3.62 -3.14 -8.65
N ALA A 43 -3.97 -3.48 -9.89
CA ALA A 43 -3.00 -3.61 -10.96
C ALA A 43 -2.18 -2.32 -11.16
N SER A 44 -0.92 -2.45 -11.55
CA SER A 44 0.07 -1.37 -11.72
C SER A 44 0.59 -0.74 -10.42
N ILE A 45 0.13 -1.19 -9.27
CA ILE A 45 0.50 -0.64 -7.98
C ILE A 45 1.11 -1.74 -7.13
N GLY A 46 2.21 -1.40 -6.43
CA GLY A 46 2.82 -2.32 -5.48
C GLY A 46 1.89 -2.59 -4.30
N SER A 47 1.87 -3.85 -3.85
CA SER A 47 1.20 -4.21 -2.60
C SER A 47 1.88 -3.54 -1.40
N ILE A 48 1.26 -3.69 -0.23
CA ILE A 48 1.99 -3.51 1.01
C ILE A 48 3.11 -4.55 1.12
N THR A 49 4.18 -4.20 1.80
CA THR A 49 5.24 -5.14 2.12
C THR A 49 4.77 -6.12 3.19
N LYS A 50 4.86 -7.42 2.90
CA LYS A 50 4.64 -8.50 3.88
C LYS A 50 5.97 -8.96 4.44
N THR A 51 5.97 -9.44 5.67
CA THR A 51 7.16 -9.93 6.37
C THR A 51 7.03 -11.43 6.62
N LEU A 52 8.06 -12.18 6.24
CA LEU A 52 8.26 -13.56 6.64
C LEU A 52 9.42 -13.60 7.63
N THR A 53 9.21 -14.22 8.78
CA THR A 53 10.31 -14.52 9.70
C THR A 53 10.78 -15.96 9.44
N ILE A 54 12.08 -16.12 9.24
CA ILE A 54 12.75 -17.37 8.97
C ILE A 54 13.54 -17.73 10.23
N TYR A 55 13.20 -18.83 10.88
CA TYR A 55 13.82 -19.27 12.15
C TYR A 55 14.80 -20.40 11.89
N ASN A 56 15.98 -20.30 12.44
CA ASN A 56 16.95 -21.40 12.56
C ASN A 56 16.97 -21.90 13.99
N ASN A 57 16.19 -22.92 14.29
CA ASN A 57 16.14 -23.57 15.60
C ASN A 57 17.22 -24.64 15.75
N ASN A 58 18.23 -24.72 14.84
CA ASN A 58 19.35 -25.63 14.93
C ASN A 58 20.49 -25.02 15.77
N ASN A 59 21.33 -25.86 16.30
CA ASN A 59 22.51 -25.46 17.07
C ASN A 59 23.71 -25.05 16.20
N SER A 60 23.53 -24.98 14.87
CA SER A 60 24.54 -24.62 13.88
C SER A 60 24.01 -23.60 12.92
N ASP A 61 24.88 -22.76 12.39
CA ASP A 61 24.53 -21.79 11.35
C ASP A 61 24.07 -22.49 10.06
N ILE A 62 23.09 -21.94 9.42
CA ILE A 62 22.57 -22.42 8.14
C ILE A 62 22.83 -21.37 7.06
N PHE A 63 23.34 -21.81 5.92
CA PHE A 63 23.39 -21.04 4.70
C PHE A 63 22.32 -21.56 3.73
N SER A 64 21.45 -20.67 3.24
CA SER A 64 20.40 -21.02 2.29
C SER A 64 20.51 -20.18 1.02
N ASN A 65 20.26 -20.81 -0.12
CA ASN A 65 19.94 -20.07 -1.34
C ASN A 65 18.43 -19.83 -1.36
N ILE A 66 18.04 -18.57 -1.49
CA ILE A 66 16.64 -18.16 -1.40
C ILE A 66 16.22 -17.52 -2.72
N SER A 67 15.17 -18.04 -3.32
CA SER A 67 14.70 -17.56 -4.62
C SER A 67 13.19 -17.56 -4.75
N ILE A 68 12.65 -16.65 -5.57
CA ILE A 68 11.24 -16.68 -5.98
C ILE A 68 11.16 -17.51 -7.27
N LYS A 69 10.30 -18.54 -7.27
CA LYS A 69 10.08 -19.43 -8.41
C LYS A 69 8.60 -19.47 -8.77
N GLY A 70 8.33 -19.44 -10.08
CA GLY A 70 6.99 -19.53 -10.65
C GLY A 70 6.84 -18.69 -11.91
N ILE A 71 5.70 -18.74 -12.52
CA ILE A 71 5.39 -18.04 -13.79
C ILE A 71 5.34 -16.52 -13.58
N SER A 72 4.92 -16.10 -12.39
CA SER A 72 4.73 -14.70 -12.03
C SER A 72 5.87 -14.16 -11.15
N ALA A 73 7.00 -14.85 -11.04
CA ALA A 73 8.10 -14.48 -10.14
C ALA A 73 8.63 -13.06 -10.36
N ALA A 74 8.54 -12.53 -11.58
CA ALA A 74 8.92 -11.16 -11.94
C ALA A 74 8.01 -10.09 -11.31
N ASN A 75 6.79 -10.47 -10.91
CA ASN A 75 5.84 -9.57 -10.25
C ASN A 75 6.17 -9.34 -8.77
N PHE A 76 6.93 -10.24 -8.16
CA PHE A 76 7.34 -10.16 -6.77
C PHE A 76 8.72 -9.52 -6.64
N ARG A 77 8.93 -8.84 -5.51
CA ARG A 77 10.23 -8.31 -5.09
C ARG A 77 10.49 -8.73 -3.66
N MET A 78 11.69 -9.20 -3.37
CA MET A 78 12.06 -9.51 -2.00
C MET A 78 13.32 -8.76 -1.56
N ASN A 79 13.42 -8.56 -0.25
CA ASN A 79 14.58 -8.02 0.43
C ASN A 79 14.84 -8.89 1.68
N ILE A 80 16.06 -9.35 1.83
CA ILE A 80 16.49 -10.15 2.99
C ILE A 80 17.66 -9.41 3.63
N ASP A 81 17.55 -9.12 4.91
CA ASP A 81 18.60 -8.47 5.70
C ASP A 81 19.19 -7.21 5.01
N GLY A 82 18.29 -6.39 4.40
CA GLY A 82 18.67 -5.16 3.70
C GLY A 82 19.17 -5.37 2.27
N VAL A 83 19.31 -6.60 1.79
CA VAL A 83 19.74 -6.91 0.42
C VAL A 83 18.53 -7.20 -0.45
N ALA A 84 18.33 -6.39 -1.50
CA ALA A 84 17.22 -6.55 -2.45
C ALA A 84 17.60 -7.51 -3.59
N GLY A 85 16.66 -8.34 -4.02
CA GLY A 85 16.82 -9.22 -5.19
C GLY A 85 16.08 -10.54 -5.05
N ASN A 86 15.47 -11.02 -6.14
CA ASN A 86 14.64 -12.24 -6.15
C ASN A 86 15.44 -13.55 -6.16
N ASN A 87 16.75 -13.46 -6.12
CA ASN A 87 17.68 -14.58 -6.10
C ASN A 87 18.86 -14.20 -5.21
N GLN A 88 18.96 -14.79 -4.05
CA GLN A 88 20.04 -14.52 -3.10
C GLN A 88 20.71 -15.83 -2.68
N ASN A 89 22.02 -15.88 -2.82
CA ASN A 89 22.81 -17.06 -2.53
C ASN A 89 23.55 -16.90 -1.18
N ASN A 90 23.72 -18.01 -0.48
CA ASN A 90 24.48 -18.06 0.77
C ASN A 90 23.96 -17.08 1.83
N VAL A 91 22.65 -16.94 1.96
CA VAL A 91 22.05 -16.15 3.05
C VAL A 91 22.32 -16.88 4.36
N LEU A 92 23.01 -16.19 5.27
CA LEU A 92 23.30 -16.71 6.61
C LEU A 92 22.06 -16.56 7.50
N ILE A 93 21.64 -17.67 8.10
CA ILE A 93 20.62 -17.68 9.16
C ILE A 93 21.32 -18.24 10.41
N PRO A 94 21.67 -17.36 11.39
CA PRO A 94 22.48 -17.77 12.54
C PRO A 94 21.76 -18.82 13.40
N LYS A 95 22.52 -19.65 14.08
CA LYS A 95 22.01 -20.67 15.01
C LYS A 95 21.16 -20.04 16.11
N ASN A 96 20.02 -20.67 16.41
CA ASN A 96 19.08 -20.22 17.45
C ASN A 96 18.62 -18.75 17.28
N ASP A 97 18.53 -18.29 16.02
CA ASP A 97 18.15 -16.92 15.67
C ASP A 97 17.18 -16.90 14.48
N SER A 98 16.81 -15.72 14.02
CA SER A 98 15.90 -15.52 12.92
C SER A 98 16.32 -14.38 12.00
N VAL A 99 15.91 -14.46 10.73
CA VAL A 99 16.10 -13.41 9.71
C VAL A 99 14.77 -13.00 9.17
N PHE A 100 14.61 -11.70 8.89
CA PHE A 100 13.41 -11.16 8.27
C PHE A 100 13.57 -11.08 6.75
N LEU A 101 12.56 -11.59 6.06
CA LEU A 101 12.39 -11.44 4.64
C LEU A 101 11.18 -10.53 4.39
N PHE A 102 11.40 -9.45 3.65
CA PHE A 102 10.35 -8.53 3.21
C PHE A 102 10.02 -8.84 1.76
N ILE A 103 8.73 -8.91 1.45
CA ILE A 103 8.25 -9.21 0.11
C ILE A 103 7.06 -8.33 -0.27
N GLU A 104 7.04 -7.88 -1.52
CA GLU A 104 5.95 -7.12 -2.13
C GLU A 104 5.62 -7.70 -3.50
N VAL A 105 4.44 -7.41 -4.01
CA VAL A 105 4.00 -7.80 -5.34
C VAL A 105 3.47 -6.60 -6.10
N THR A 106 3.77 -6.54 -7.41
CA THR A 106 3.17 -5.58 -8.35
C THR A 106 2.50 -6.37 -9.46
N ILE A 107 1.22 -6.11 -9.69
CA ILE A 107 0.43 -6.84 -10.68
C ILE A 107 0.35 -6.03 -11.98
N ASP A 108 0.70 -6.65 -13.11
CA ASP A 108 0.60 -6.01 -14.43
C ASP A 108 -0.84 -6.11 -14.95
N PRO A 109 -1.49 -4.99 -15.32
CA PRO A 109 -2.87 -4.96 -15.81
C PRO A 109 -3.03 -5.53 -17.25
N SER A 110 -1.97 -5.95 -17.90
CA SER A 110 -2.00 -6.40 -19.31
C SER A 110 -2.75 -7.71 -19.55
N SER A 111 -3.17 -8.42 -18.51
CA SER A 111 -3.99 -9.63 -18.64
C SER A 111 -5.49 -9.30 -18.65
N ASN A 112 -6.20 -9.72 -19.68
CA ASN A 112 -7.62 -9.43 -19.93
C ASN A 112 -8.62 -10.19 -19.02
N THR A 113 -8.17 -10.84 -17.96
CA THR A 113 -9.00 -11.61 -17.03
C THR A 113 -8.88 -11.09 -15.61
N THR A 114 -9.93 -10.50 -15.08
CA THR A 114 -10.01 -10.05 -13.68
C THR A 114 -11.15 -10.78 -12.95
N PRO A 115 -10.99 -11.10 -11.65
CA PRO A 115 -9.76 -11.03 -10.87
C PRO A 115 -8.78 -12.14 -11.26
N TYR A 116 -7.50 -11.85 -11.37
CA TYR A 116 -6.49 -12.89 -11.60
C TYR A 116 -5.68 -13.17 -10.35
N ILE A 117 -5.31 -14.45 -10.21
CA ILE A 117 -4.57 -14.94 -9.05
C ILE A 117 -3.15 -15.24 -9.51
N LEU A 118 -2.17 -14.61 -8.87
CA LEU A 118 -0.77 -14.97 -8.97
C LEU A 118 -0.45 -15.98 -7.87
N SER A 119 0.16 -17.12 -8.23
CA SER A 119 0.54 -18.15 -7.28
C SER A 119 1.94 -18.66 -7.60
N ASP A 120 2.89 -18.27 -6.76
CA ASP A 120 4.30 -18.62 -6.86
C ASP A 120 4.83 -19.13 -5.52
N SER A 121 6.14 -19.35 -5.42
CA SER A 121 6.75 -19.85 -4.19
C SER A 121 8.10 -19.19 -3.92
N LEU A 122 8.36 -18.89 -2.66
CA LEU A 122 9.70 -18.71 -2.12
C LEU A 122 10.32 -20.10 -1.91
N ILE A 123 11.48 -20.33 -2.47
CA ILE A 123 12.23 -21.57 -2.36
C ILE A 123 13.46 -21.32 -1.51
N PHE A 124 13.70 -22.20 -0.55
CA PHE A 124 14.83 -22.22 0.36
C PHE A 124 15.62 -23.50 0.11
N GLU A 125 16.82 -23.36 -0.45
CA GLU A 125 17.70 -24.49 -0.75
C GLU A 125 18.83 -24.54 0.27
N ILE A 126 18.91 -25.62 1.06
CA ILE A 126 19.92 -25.87 2.08
C ILE A 126 20.58 -27.22 1.75
N GLY A 127 21.73 -27.19 1.06
CA GLY A 127 22.32 -28.43 0.53
C GLY A 127 21.33 -29.17 -0.36
N ASN A 128 20.95 -30.39 0.04
CA ASN A 128 19.96 -31.20 -0.67
C ASN A 128 18.52 -31.01 -0.17
N ASN A 129 18.33 -30.25 0.88
CA ASN A 129 16.99 -29.99 1.43
C ASN A 129 16.36 -28.77 0.77
N ILE A 130 15.15 -28.91 0.28
CA ILE A 130 14.36 -27.84 -0.35
C ILE A 130 13.08 -27.64 0.44
N GLN A 131 12.89 -26.43 0.93
CA GLN A 131 11.65 -26.01 1.58
C GLN A 131 11.01 -24.88 0.78
N SER A 132 9.71 -24.68 0.95
CA SER A 132 8.99 -23.61 0.24
C SER A 132 7.95 -22.95 1.12
N VAL A 133 7.75 -21.66 0.87
CA VAL A 133 6.63 -20.85 1.37
C VAL A 133 5.83 -20.37 0.17
N LYS A 134 4.53 -20.60 0.17
CA LYS A 134 3.65 -20.22 -0.94
C LYS A 134 3.41 -18.71 -0.96
N LEU A 135 3.39 -18.12 -2.17
CA LEU A 135 3.00 -16.74 -2.43
C LEU A 135 1.68 -16.72 -3.18
N VAL A 136 0.70 -15.99 -2.69
CA VAL A 136 -0.60 -15.85 -3.35
C VAL A 136 -1.00 -14.38 -3.35
N ALA A 137 -1.33 -13.84 -4.52
CA ALA A 137 -1.85 -12.48 -4.67
C ALA A 137 -3.08 -12.48 -5.59
N TRP A 138 -4.06 -11.66 -5.24
CA TRP A 138 -5.24 -11.40 -6.06
C TRP A 138 -5.11 -10.04 -6.72
N GLY A 139 -5.19 -9.99 -8.05
CA GLY A 139 -5.17 -8.77 -8.83
C GLY A 139 -6.57 -8.26 -9.13
N GLN A 140 -6.78 -6.96 -9.01
CA GLN A 140 -7.99 -6.26 -9.41
C GLN A 140 -7.66 -5.11 -10.34
N ASP A 141 -8.30 -5.09 -11.51
CA ASP A 141 -8.24 -3.97 -12.45
C ASP A 141 -9.08 -2.79 -11.93
N ALA A 142 -8.65 -1.57 -12.25
CA ALA A 142 -9.28 -0.34 -11.76
C ALA A 142 -9.11 0.83 -12.74
N HIS A 143 -9.92 1.86 -12.58
CA HIS A 143 -9.68 3.17 -13.20
C HIS A 143 -8.71 3.97 -12.31
N PHE A 144 -7.53 4.32 -12.82
CA PHE A 144 -6.50 5.02 -12.08
C PHE A 144 -6.47 6.51 -12.41
N TYR A 145 -6.47 7.33 -11.37
CA TYR A 145 -6.40 8.79 -11.46
C TYR A 145 -5.08 9.24 -10.83
N THR A 146 -4.05 9.34 -11.66
CA THR A 146 -2.74 9.88 -11.28
C THR A 146 -2.63 11.35 -11.71
N PRO A 147 -1.79 12.16 -11.07
CA PRO A 147 -1.60 13.56 -11.46
C PRO A 147 -1.26 13.70 -12.94
N ASN A 148 -2.00 14.55 -13.65
CA ASN A 148 -1.81 14.86 -15.07
C ASN A 148 -1.53 16.35 -15.34
N THR A 149 -1.59 17.18 -14.30
CA THR A 149 -1.32 18.61 -14.34
C THR A 149 -0.78 19.11 -12.98
N TYR A 150 -0.55 20.40 -12.85
CA TYR A 150 -0.16 21.02 -11.59
C TYR A 150 -0.76 22.44 -11.45
N GLY A 151 -0.93 22.86 -10.21
CA GLY A 151 -1.18 24.25 -9.83
C GLY A 151 0.04 24.85 -9.13
N GLU A 152 0.14 26.16 -9.09
CA GLU A 152 1.26 26.86 -8.48
C GLU A 152 0.81 27.65 -7.25
N VAL A 153 1.55 27.49 -6.16
CA VAL A 153 1.40 28.30 -4.94
C VAL A 153 2.63 29.20 -4.83
N ILE A 154 2.39 30.51 -4.85
CA ILE A 154 3.44 31.53 -4.78
C ILE A 154 3.51 32.06 -3.34
N ASN A 155 4.64 31.84 -2.67
CA ASN A 155 4.94 32.34 -1.35
C ASN A 155 6.15 33.33 -1.43
N GLY A 156 5.88 34.60 -1.62
CA GLY A 156 6.94 35.60 -1.83
C GLY A 156 7.67 35.35 -3.16
N THR A 157 8.94 34.96 -3.10
CA THR A 157 9.76 34.64 -4.28
C THR A 157 9.73 33.18 -4.64
N ASP A 158 9.17 32.31 -3.78
CA ASP A 158 9.17 30.85 -3.97
C ASP A 158 7.88 30.39 -4.62
N THR A 159 8.01 29.52 -5.63
CA THR A 159 6.89 28.86 -6.31
C THR A 159 6.92 27.37 -6.06
N THR A 160 5.85 26.85 -5.46
CA THR A 160 5.67 25.42 -5.23
C THR A 160 4.62 24.86 -6.18
N LYS A 161 4.96 23.77 -6.88
CA LYS A 161 4.04 23.04 -7.77
C LYS A 161 3.32 21.97 -6.99
N ILE A 162 1.99 21.97 -7.08
CA ILE A 162 1.10 20.95 -6.51
C ILE A 162 0.51 20.15 -7.68
N TYR A 163 0.89 18.89 -7.79
CA TYR A 163 0.43 18.01 -8.86
C TYR A 163 -0.91 17.38 -8.51
N TYR A 164 -1.84 17.32 -9.47
CA TYR A 164 -3.17 16.74 -9.31
C TYR A 164 -3.73 16.17 -10.61
N HIS A 165 -4.77 15.33 -10.50
CA HIS A 165 -5.54 14.87 -11.64
C HIS A 165 -6.70 15.84 -11.91
N GLN A 166 -6.75 16.37 -13.12
CA GLN A 166 -7.74 17.37 -13.53
C GLN A 166 -8.96 16.71 -14.18
N ILE A 167 -10.16 17.02 -13.67
CA ILE A 167 -11.43 16.76 -14.34
C ILE A 167 -11.95 18.09 -14.89
N ASN A 168 -11.73 18.34 -16.19
CA ASN A 168 -12.03 19.61 -16.85
C ASN A 168 -13.25 19.57 -17.76
N SER A 169 -14.00 18.48 -17.77
CA SER A 169 -15.24 18.29 -18.52
C SER A 169 -16.17 17.38 -17.72
N ASN A 170 -17.44 17.35 -18.09
CA ASN A 170 -18.42 16.47 -17.44
C ASN A 170 -18.01 15.01 -17.61
N GLN A 171 -17.94 14.29 -16.50
CA GLN A 171 -17.62 12.87 -16.44
C GLN A 171 -18.65 12.10 -15.63
N VAL A 172 -18.80 10.83 -15.97
CA VAL A 172 -19.62 9.88 -15.22
C VAL A 172 -18.74 8.71 -14.82
N TRP A 173 -18.68 8.44 -13.52
CA TRP A 173 -18.04 7.25 -12.99
C TRP A 173 -19.09 6.17 -12.77
N SER A 174 -18.86 4.99 -13.36
CA SER A 174 -19.72 3.81 -13.27
C SER A 174 -19.08 2.71 -12.42
N ASN A 175 -19.89 1.77 -11.97
CA ASN A 175 -19.45 0.66 -11.13
C ASN A 175 -18.87 -0.55 -11.91
N ASP A 176 -18.40 -0.33 -13.16
CA ASP A 176 -17.77 -1.36 -13.97
C ASP A 176 -16.43 -1.81 -13.39
N LYS A 177 -15.68 -0.89 -12.77
CA LYS A 177 -14.43 -1.12 -12.06
C LYS A 177 -14.29 -0.14 -10.89
N PRO A 178 -13.49 -0.48 -9.86
CA PRO A 178 -13.12 0.47 -8.83
C PRO A 178 -12.38 1.68 -9.39
N HIS A 179 -12.52 2.83 -8.74
CA HIS A 179 -11.82 4.06 -9.04
C HIS A 179 -10.73 4.32 -7.99
N VAL A 180 -9.45 4.38 -8.40
CA VAL A 180 -8.31 4.52 -7.48
C VAL A 180 -7.60 5.84 -7.72
N ILE A 181 -7.49 6.65 -6.67
CA ILE A 181 -6.97 8.02 -6.72
C ILE A 181 -5.60 8.11 -6.05
N TYR A 182 -4.63 8.61 -6.80
CA TYR A 182 -3.28 8.94 -6.35
C TYR A 182 -3.05 10.44 -6.36
N GLY A 183 -2.86 11.03 -5.19
CA GLY A 183 -2.84 12.46 -5.00
C GLY A 183 -4.26 13.05 -5.01
N TYR A 184 -4.43 14.24 -5.54
CA TYR A 184 -5.73 14.89 -5.57
C TYR A 184 -6.40 14.80 -6.93
N VAL A 185 -7.71 14.51 -6.93
CA VAL A 185 -8.58 14.76 -8.06
C VAL A 185 -9.24 16.11 -7.85
N ILE A 186 -9.14 17.03 -8.83
CA ILE A 186 -9.77 18.35 -8.80
C ILE A 186 -10.82 18.43 -9.89
N ILE A 187 -12.07 18.71 -9.48
CA ILE A 187 -13.16 18.96 -10.41
C ILE A 187 -13.14 20.45 -10.75
N GLU A 188 -12.77 20.75 -11.98
CA GLU A 188 -12.56 22.11 -12.45
C GLU A 188 -13.85 22.94 -12.51
N PRO A 189 -13.76 24.28 -12.53
CA PRO A 189 -14.88 25.16 -12.84
C PRO A 189 -15.58 24.74 -14.14
N ASN A 190 -16.91 24.74 -14.13
CA ASN A 190 -17.79 24.32 -15.25
C ASN A 190 -17.74 22.82 -15.60
N ALA A 191 -17.03 22.00 -14.83
CA ALA A 191 -17.08 20.55 -14.94
C ALA A 191 -18.00 19.95 -13.86
N GLN A 192 -18.65 18.86 -14.20
CA GLN A 192 -19.44 18.04 -13.28
C GLN A 192 -18.91 16.62 -13.27
N LEU A 193 -18.63 16.11 -12.09
CA LEU A 193 -18.42 14.69 -11.86
C LEU A 193 -19.71 14.08 -11.31
N THR A 194 -20.24 13.10 -12.02
CA THR A 194 -21.38 12.29 -11.57
C THR A 194 -20.87 10.90 -11.22
N ILE A 195 -21.11 10.44 -9.99
CA ILE A 195 -20.74 9.12 -9.51
C ILE A 195 -22.02 8.31 -9.34
N ASN A 196 -22.14 7.22 -10.09
CA ASN A 196 -23.31 6.38 -10.08
C ASN A 196 -23.37 5.45 -8.87
N GLU A 197 -24.49 4.80 -8.66
CA GLU A 197 -24.71 3.84 -7.58
C GLU A 197 -23.72 2.67 -7.61
N GLY A 198 -23.32 2.20 -6.42
CA GLY A 198 -22.46 1.05 -6.24
C GLY A 198 -20.99 1.26 -6.64
N VAL A 199 -20.58 2.49 -6.91
CA VAL A 199 -19.18 2.81 -7.23
C VAL A 199 -18.32 2.76 -5.98
N ASP A 200 -17.21 2.04 -6.05
CA ASP A 200 -16.17 2.03 -5.04
C ASP A 200 -15.01 2.96 -5.43
N ILE A 201 -14.68 3.91 -4.55
CA ILE A 201 -13.60 4.87 -4.72
C ILE A 201 -12.57 4.65 -3.62
N TYR A 202 -11.34 4.43 -4.05
CA TYR A 202 -10.20 4.16 -3.19
C TYR A 202 -9.19 5.29 -3.30
N PHE A 203 -8.76 5.78 -2.16
CA PHE A 203 -7.75 6.83 -2.06
C PHE A 203 -6.44 6.27 -1.52
N HIS A 204 -5.37 6.53 -2.23
CA HIS A 204 -4.03 6.30 -1.70
C HIS A 204 -3.71 7.25 -0.54
N GLN A 205 -2.69 6.95 0.23
CA GLN A 205 -2.25 7.83 1.32
C GLN A 205 -1.96 9.25 0.80
N ASN A 206 -2.38 10.27 1.54
CA ASN A 206 -2.28 11.70 1.18
C ASN A 206 -3.06 12.09 -0.09
N SER A 207 -4.06 11.31 -0.45
CA SER A 207 -4.95 11.59 -1.58
C SER A 207 -6.29 12.14 -1.12
N GLY A 208 -7.01 12.79 -2.02
CA GLY A 208 -8.33 13.34 -1.73
C GLY A 208 -9.04 13.85 -2.98
N MET A 209 -10.19 14.45 -2.77
CA MET A 209 -11.00 15.07 -3.84
C MET A 209 -11.29 16.52 -3.51
N ILE A 210 -11.14 17.42 -4.48
CA ILE A 210 -11.46 18.85 -4.34
C ILE A 210 -12.47 19.24 -5.41
N VAL A 211 -13.56 19.82 -4.99
CA VAL A 211 -14.60 20.34 -5.88
C VAL A 211 -14.41 21.83 -6.05
N GLY A 212 -14.05 22.24 -7.26
CA GLY A 212 -13.53 23.55 -7.63
C GLY A 212 -11.98 23.56 -7.62
N ASN A 213 -11.38 24.46 -8.38
CA ASN A 213 -9.91 24.53 -8.48
C ASN A 213 -9.35 25.64 -7.56
N PRO A 214 -8.60 25.29 -6.50
CA PRO A 214 -8.02 26.27 -5.59
C PRO A 214 -6.91 27.14 -6.21
N PHE A 215 -6.42 26.79 -7.39
CA PHE A 215 -5.39 27.50 -8.15
C PHE A 215 -5.98 28.39 -9.24
N SER A 216 -7.30 28.39 -9.43
CA SER A 216 -8.02 29.17 -10.44
C SER A 216 -8.70 30.36 -9.79
N SER A 217 -8.74 31.51 -10.52
CA SER A 217 -9.57 32.63 -10.15
C SER A 217 -11.05 32.44 -10.51
N ILE A 218 -11.39 31.42 -11.27
CA ILE A 218 -12.74 31.04 -11.64
C ILE A 218 -13.29 30.08 -10.60
N SER A 219 -14.43 30.40 -10.01
CA SER A 219 -15.15 29.52 -9.08
C SER A 219 -16.03 28.53 -9.83
N GLY A 220 -16.35 27.42 -9.20
CA GLY A 220 -17.25 26.44 -9.77
C GLY A 220 -16.82 24.99 -9.50
N GLY A 221 -17.33 24.07 -10.32
CA GLY A 221 -17.19 22.63 -10.14
C GLY A 221 -18.39 22.04 -9.40
N THR A 222 -18.84 20.86 -9.85
CA THR A 222 -20.01 20.19 -9.29
C THR A 222 -19.73 18.71 -9.08
N LEU A 223 -20.07 18.19 -7.90
CA LEU A 223 -20.05 16.78 -7.56
C LEU A 223 -21.46 16.26 -7.31
N LYS A 224 -21.86 15.23 -8.05
CA LYS A 224 -23.11 14.49 -7.85
C LYS A 224 -22.80 13.04 -7.50
N VAL A 225 -23.10 12.63 -6.29
CA VAL A 225 -22.99 11.25 -5.83
C VAL A 225 -24.40 10.66 -5.74
N ASN A 226 -24.70 9.71 -6.60
CA ASN A 226 -26.03 9.15 -6.83
C ASN A 226 -26.10 7.68 -6.39
N GLY A 227 -25.69 7.37 -5.15
CA GLY A 227 -25.93 6.05 -4.57
C GLY A 227 -27.43 5.79 -4.36
N THR A 228 -27.76 4.54 -4.11
CA THR A 228 -29.11 4.09 -3.75
C THR A 228 -29.04 3.15 -2.54
N LEU A 229 -30.18 2.85 -1.93
CA LEU A 229 -30.24 1.89 -0.82
C LEU A 229 -29.76 0.51 -1.29
N ASN A 230 -28.78 -0.06 -0.60
CA ASN A 230 -28.06 -1.30 -0.92
C ASN A 230 -27.11 -1.24 -2.15
N ASN A 231 -26.93 -0.07 -2.75
CA ASN A 231 -25.93 0.22 -3.75
C ASN A 231 -25.31 1.59 -3.46
N GLU A 232 -24.84 1.77 -2.24
CA GLU A 232 -24.20 2.99 -1.79
C GLU A 232 -22.88 3.21 -2.54
N VAL A 233 -22.51 4.48 -2.72
CA VAL A 233 -21.17 4.84 -3.20
C VAL A 233 -20.20 4.82 -2.02
N THR A 234 -19.10 4.09 -2.15
CA THR A 234 -18.12 3.97 -1.05
C THR A 234 -16.86 4.80 -1.33
N PHE A 235 -16.48 5.65 -0.36
CA PHE A 235 -15.22 6.39 -0.35
C PHE A 235 -14.35 5.87 0.81
N GLN A 236 -13.17 5.32 0.51
CA GLN A 236 -12.31 4.69 1.50
C GLN A 236 -10.82 4.70 1.09
N GLY A 237 -9.93 4.30 2.00
CA GLY A 237 -8.52 4.08 1.68
C GLY A 237 -8.31 2.86 0.78
N ASP A 238 -7.20 2.83 0.07
CA ASP A 238 -6.81 1.75 -0.86
C ASP A 238 -6.16 0.53 -0.15
N ARG A 239 -6.06 0.57 1.18
CA ARG A 239 -5.56 -0.53 2.00
C ARG A 239 -6.70 -1.52 2.27
N LEU A 240 -6.73 -2.61 1.48
CA LEU A 240 -7.80 -3.60 1.50
C LEU A 240 -7.58 -4.74 2.50
N ASP A 241 -6.47 -4.77 3.20
CA ASP A 241 -6.23 -5.72 4.28
C ASP A 241 -7.26 -5.54 5.40
N SER A 242 -7.76 -6.63 5.96
CA SER A 242 -8.78 -6.62 7.03
C SER A 242 -8.38 -5.78 8.26
N TRP A 243 -7.07 -5.68 8.54
CA TRP A 243 -6.54 -4.80 9.60
C TRP A 243 -6.90 -3.33 9.36
N TYR A 244 -6.90 -2.88 8.09
CA TYR A 244 -7.14 -1.48 7.73
C TYR A 244 -8.62 -1.14 7.55
N GLU A 245 -9.52 -2.12 7.60
CA GLU A 245 -10.96 -1.94 7.36
C GLU A 245 -11.61 -0.81 8.17
N ASN A 246 -11.10 -0.58 9.39
CA ASN A 246 -11.65 0.43 10.30
C ASN A 246 -10.59 1.39 10.85
N ILE A 247 -9.39 1.45 10.27
CA ILE A 247 -8.33 2.38 10.68
C ILE A 247 -8.59 3.76 10.08
N PRO A 248 -8.67 4.83 10.89
CA PRO A 248 -8.85 6.19 10.40
C PRO A 248 -7.55 6.78 9.83
N GLY A 249 -7.68 7.86 9.04
CA GLY A 249 -6.53 8.65 8.56
C GLY A 249 -5.78 8.05 7.39
N GLN A 250 -6.39 7.15 6.61
CA GLN A 250 -5.76 6.51 5.47
C GLN A 250 -5.65 7.45 4.25
N TRP A 251 -6.54 8.43 4.13
CA TRP A 251 -6.59 9.43 3.07
C TRP A 251 -7.03 10.78 3.63
N ASP A 252 -6.99 11.87 2.82
CA ASP A 252 -7.25 13.20 3.34
C ASP A 252 -8.76 13.49 3.48
N ARG A 253 -9.42 13.96 2.43
CA ARG A 253 -10.82 14.47 2.51
C ARG A 253 -11.49 14.62 1.16
N ILE A 254 -12.81 14.87 1.20
CA ILE A 254 -13.57 15.50 0.11
C ILE A 254 -13.75 16.97 0.50
N ARG A 255 -13.19 17.89 -0.27
CA ARG A 255 -13.23 19.34 -0.01
C ARG A 255 -14.03 20.09 -1.07
N PHE A 256 -14.95 20.90 -0.61
CA PHE A 256 -15.72 21.84 -1.46
C PHE A 256 -15.17 23.25 -1.23
N ILE A 257 -14.57 23.86 -2.24
CA ILE A 257 -14.02 25.22 -2.13
C ILE A 257 -15.11 26.28 -2.40
N PRO A 258 -14.91 27.55 -2.01
CA PRO A 258 -15.87 28.61 -2.27
C PRO A 258 -16.22 28.73 -3.75
N GLY A 259 -17.51 28.81 -4.05
CA GLY A 259 -18.02 28.94 -5.40
C GLY A 259 -18.30 27.63 -6.13
N SER A 260 -17.96 26.46 -5.55
CA SER A 260 -18.57 25.21 -5.96
C SER A 260 -20.06 25.21 -5.57
N TYR A 261 -20.91 24.67 -6.40
CA TYR A 261 -22.36 24.77 -6.23
C TYR A 261 -23.09 23.53 -6.73
N ASP A 262 -24.35 23.42 -6.30
CA ASP A 262 -25.23 22.32 -6.71
C ASP A 262 -24.64 20.92 -6.44
N ASN A 263 -23.86 20.80 -5.36
CA ASN A 263 -23.24 19.54 -4.96
C ASN A 263 -24.23 18.69 -4.17
N GLU A 264 -24.26 17.39 -4.47
CA GLU A 264 -25.13 16.44 -3.79
C GLU A 264 -24.37 15.14 -3.48
N ILE A 265 -24.58 14.62 -2.27
CA ILE A 265 -24.10 13.32 -1.84
C ILE A 265 -25.30 12.53 -1.30
N ASN A 266 -25.75 11.55 -2.06
CA ASN A 266 -26.88 10.71 -1.72
C ASN A 266 -26.43 9.25 -1.61
N TYR A 267 -26.83 8.58 -0.52
CA TYR A 267 -26.50 7.17 -0.24
C TYR A 267 -25.02 6.87 -0.46
N ALA A 268 -24.18 7.45 0.37
CA ALA A 268 -22.75 7.20 0.37
C ALA A 268 -22.26 6.66 1.72
N ILE A 269 -21.15 5.91 1.68
CA ILE A 269 -20.36 5.52 2.84
C ILE A 269 -18.98 6.16 2.70
N ILE A 270 -18.66 7.13 3.56
CA ILE A 270 -17.38 7.82 3.58
C ILE A 270 -16.64 7.38 4.83
N LYS A 271 -15.53 6.66 4.67
CA LYS A 271 -14.84 6.06 5.82
C LYS A 271 -13.32 6.15 5.74
N ASN A 272 -12.70 6.09 6.92
CA ASN A 272 -11.25 5.92 7.12
C ASN A 272 -10.39 7.11 6.67
N GLY A 273 -10.96 8.27 6.42
CA GLY A 273 -10.22 9.48 6.07
C GLY A 273 -9.68 10.25 7.28
N THR A 274 -8.97 11.32 7.01
CA THR A 274 -8.59 12.31 8.03
C THR A 274 -9.79 13.20 8.35
N THR A 275 -10.42 13.76 7.32
CA THR A 275 -11.70 14.50 7.39
C THR A 275 -12.65 13.90 6.37
N GLY A 276 -13.91 13.68 6.72
CA GLY A 276 -14.87 13.14 5.76
C GLY A 276 -15.21 14.17 4.69
N ILE A 277 -15.95 15.18 5.07
CA ILE A 277 -16.36 16.29 4.19
C ILE A 277 -15.88 17.60 4.79
N HIS A 278 -15.28 18.44 3.96
CA HIS A 278 -14.86 19.78 4.32
C HIS A 278 -15.47 20.78 3.34
N ALA A 279 -16.47 21.53 3.76
CA ALA A 279 -17.00 22.66 3.00
C ALA A 279 -16.38 23.96 3.51
N ASP A 280 -15.71 24.67 2.61
CA ASP A 280 -15.18 26.01 2.90
C ASP A 280 -16.32 27.03 3.05
N THR A 281 -15.99 28.29 3.23
CA THR A 281 -16.97 29.37 3.38
C THR A 281 -17.98 29.43 2.23
N VAL A 282 -19.26 29.60 2.58
CA VAL A 282 -20.34 29.71 1.60
C VAL A 282 -20.18 30.99 0.77
N ALA A 283 -20.24 30.86 -0.55
CA ALA A 283 -20.11 32.00 -1.45
C ALA A 283 -21.47 32.73 -1.72
N ASN A 284 -22.58 32.09 -1.41
CA ASN A 284 -23.94 32.61 -1.66
C ASN A 284 -24.96 32.03 -0.65
N SER A 285 -26.23 32.29 -0.83
CA SER A 285 -27.31 31.82 0.05
C SER A 285 -27.68 30.33 -0.12
N ASN A 286 -27.17 29.66 -1.14
CA ASN A 286 -27.42 28.23 -1.35
C ASN A 286 -26.41 27.35 -0.59
N PRO A 287 -26.81 26.17 -0.13
CA PRO A 287 -25.88 25.26 0.52
C PRO A 287 -24.77 24.85 -0.48
N THR A 288 -23.53 24.78 0.01
CA THR A 288 -22.38 24.34 -0.79
C THR A 288 -22.55 22.87 -1.20
N VAL A 289 -23.09 22.03 -0.32
CA VAL A 289 -23.37 20.62 -0.56
C VAL A 289 -24.62 20.18 0.19
N THR A 290 -25.44 19.36 -0.44
CA THR A 290 -26.59 18.66 0.20
C THR A 290 -26.21 17.20 0.42
N ILE A 291 -26.37 16.73 1.66
CA ILE A 291 -25.98 15.36 2.05
C ILE A 291 -27.21 14.64 2.57
N ASN A 292 -27.55 13.50 1.93
CA ASN A 292 -28.70 12.69 2.32
C ASN A 292 -28.32 11.22 2.43
N ASN A 293 -28.92 10.50 3.37
CA ASN A 293 -28.80 9.04 3.54
C ASN A 293 -27.33 8.54 3.52
N THR A 294 -26.41 9.32 4.08
CA THR A 294 -24.96 9.08 3.99
C THR A 294 -24.39 8.77 5.36
N ILE A 295 -23.48 7.79 5.39
CA ILE A 295 -22.75 7.39 6.60
C ILE A 295 -21.33 7.93 6.49
N ILE A 296 -20.90 8.71 7.49
CA ILE A 296 -19.53 9.17 7.64
C ILE A 296 -18.96 8.59 8.91
N LYS A 297 -17.89 7.78 8.82
CA LYS A 297 -17.34 7.06 9.97
C LYS A 297 -15.82 6.89 9.91
N ASN A 298 -15.23 6.61 11.08
CA ASN A 298 -13.79 6.32 11.23
C ASN A 298 -12.90 7.42 10.65
N MET A 299 -13.22 8.69 10.93
CA MET A 299 -12.36 9.81 10.59
C MET A 299 -11.36 10.05 11.72
N SER A 300 -10.09 10.36 11.39
CA SER A 300 -9.07 10.62 12.41
C SER A 300 -9.21 12.01 13.06
N SER A 301 -9.92 12.93 12.39
CA SER A 301 -10.12 14.30 12.87
C SER A 301 -11.61 14.67 12.89
N ILE A 302 -12.21 14.98 11.76
CA ILE A 302 -13.57 15.57 11.67
C ILE A 302 -14.40 14.78 10.64
N GLY A 303 -15.68 14.51 10.96
CA GLY A 303 -16.62 13.92 10.01
C GLY A 303 -17.08 14.93 8.95
N ILE A 304 -17.59 16.10 9.40
CA ILE A 304 -18.06 17.23 8.58
C ILE A 304 -17.60 18.53 9.22
#